data_3a4202a38af29d8bac15244ebb9f1f7f
#
_entry.id   3a4202a38af29d8bac15244ebb9f1f7f
#
_cell.length_a   1.000
_cell.length_b   1.000
_cell.length_c   1.000
_cell.angle_alpha   90.00
_cell.angle_beta   90.00
_cell.angle_gamma   90.00
#
_symmetry.space_group_name_H-M   'P 1'
#
loop_
_entity.id
_entity.type
_entity.pdbx_description
1 polymer ?
#
loop_
_entity_poly.entity_id
_entity_poly.type
_entity_poly.pdbx_seq_one_letter_code
_entity_poly.pdbx_strand_id
1 'polypeptide(L)'
;VAEKLAAHGFNAEALNGDMTQSERERTVERLKRGRLDILVATDVAARGLDLERLSLVVNYDIPTDPASYVHRIGRTGRAGREGRALLFVEPRERHLLKAIERTIRRSIPELAVPTAADLSAHRIERFTAMVTRTLAEADLDFFYRVVARIAREGELDAMDIAAALTYQAQ
;
A
#
# COMPACT_ATOMS: atom_id res chain seq x y z
N VAL A 1 4.11 8.83 -12.02
CA VAL A 1 3.91 8.24 -10.67
C VAL A 1 4.08 6.74 -10.72
N ALA A 2 3.31 5.98 -11.54
CA ALA A 2 3.38 4.52 -11.59
C ALA A 2 4.79 3.97 -11.84
N GLU A 3 5.50 4.49 -12.85
CA GLU A 3 6.87 4.08 -13.17
C GLU A 3 7.84 4.28 -11.99
N LYS A 4 7.70 5.40 -11.27
CA LYS A 4 8.53 5.65 -10.09
C LYS A 4 8.22 4.67 -8.96
N LEU A 5 6.96 4.33 -8.75
CA LEU A 5 6.58 3.32 -7.76
C LEU A 5 7.14 1.94 -8.14
N ALA A 6 7.02 1.55 -9.41
CA ALA A 6 7.57 0.29 -9.90
C ALA A 6 9.11 0.23 -9.76
N ALA A 7 9.81 1.33 -10.07
CA ALA A 7 11.26 1.43 -9.89
C ALA A 7 11.71 1.30 -8.41
N HIS A 8 10.82 1.59 -7.46
CA HIS A 8 11.04 1.38 -6.01
C HIS A 8 10.54 0.02 -5.50
N GLY A 9 10.22 -0.91 -6.40
CA GLY A 9 9.82 -2.26 -6.05
C GLY A 9 8.33 -2.45 -5.71
N PHE A 10 7.49 -1.42 -5.89
CA PHE A 10 6.05 -1.58 -5.72
C PHE A 10 5.42 -2.22 -6.96
N ASN A 11 4.50 -3.13 -6.76
CA ASN A 11 3.71 -3.72 -7.83
C ASN A 11 2.62 -2.74 -8.26
N ALA A 12 2.99 -1.78 -9.11
CA ALA A 12 2.18 -0.65 -9.52
C ALA A 12 2.05 -0.57 -11.04
N GLU A 13 0.85 -0.28 -11.54
CA GLU A 13 0.58 -0.03 -12.96
C GLU A 13 -0.21 1.27 -13.17
N ALA A 14 -0.04 1.85 -14.35
CA ALA A 14 -0.81 3.00 -14.79
C ALA A 14 -2.07 2.56 -15.55
N LEU A 15 -3.16 3.32 -15.37
CA LEU A 15 -4.35 3.25 -16.18
C LEU A 15 -4.65 4.65 -16.74
N ASN A 16 -4.54 4.80 -18.04
CA ASN A 16 -4.72 6.09 -18.72
C ASN A 16 -5.64 5.95 -19.94
N GLY A 17 -5.89 7.09 -20.60
CA GLY A 17 -6.80 7.16 -21.77
C GLY A 17 -6.24 6.52 -23.04
N ASP A 18 -4.91 6.33 -23.12
CA ASP A 18 -4.25 5.82 -24.32
C ASP A 18 -4.31 4.28 -24.41
N MET A 19 -4.68 3.63 -23.31
CA MET A 19 -4.83 2.17 -23.25
C MET A 19 -6.08 1.71 -23.99
N THR A 20 -5.95 0.60 -24.70
CA THR A 20 -7.09 -0.10 -25.29
C THR A 20 -8.04 -0.62 -24.20
N GLN A 21 -9.30 -0.85 -24.55
CA GLN A 21 -10.29 -1.38 -23.60
C GLN A 21 -9.85 -2.74 -23.02
N SER A 22 -9.26 -3.60 -23.84
CA SER A 22 -8.75 -4.91 -23.40
C SER A 22 -7.62 -4.81 -22.39
N GLU A 23 -6.69 -3.87 -22.58
CA GLU A 23 -5.60 -3.62 -21.62
C GLU A 23 -6.14 -3.10 -20.29
N ARG A 24 -7.11 -2.17 -20.34
CA ARG A 24 -7.77 -1.64 -19.15
C ARG A 24 -8.47 -2.74 -18.34
N GLU A 25 -9.24 -3.58 -19.00
CA GLU A 25 -9.93 -4.71 -18.36
C GLU A 25 -8.94 -5.69 -17.74
N ARG A 26 -7.85 -6.02 -18.43
CA ARG A 26 -6.79 -6.89 -17.92
C ARG A 26 -6.12 -6.31 -16.68
N THR A 27 -5.80 -5.02 -16.67
CA THR A 27 -5.17 -4.35 -15.52
C THR A 27 -6.12 -4.34 -14.31
N VAL A 28 -7.40 -4.02 -14.54
CA VAL A 28 -8.44 -4.06 -13.50
C VAL A 28 -8.62 -5.47 -12.93
N GLU A 29 -8.62 -6.48 -13.78
CA GLU A 29 -8.75 -7.87 -13.34
C GLU A 29 -7.53 -8.33 -12.51
N ARG A 30 -6.33 -7.89 -12.84
CA ARG A 30 -5.13 -8.14 -12.04
C ARG A 30 -5.25 -7.52 -10.65
N LEU A 31 -5.74 -6.28 -10.55
CA LEU A 31 -6.00 -5.61 -9.28
C LEU A 31 -7.06 -6.36 -8.46
N LYS A 32 -8.18 -6.75 -9.07
CA LYS A 32 -9.26 -7.53 -8.42
C LYS A 32 -8.77 -8.86 -7.86
N ARG A 33 -7.85 -9.52 -8.56
CA ARG A 33 -7.25 -10.80 -8.14
C ARG A 33 -6.10 -10.65 -7.15
N GLY A 34 -5.74 -9.44 -6.74
CA GLY A 34 -4.60 -9.18 -5.85
C GLY A 34 -3.25 -9.48 -6.50
N ARG A 35 -3.18 -9.45 -7.83
CA ARG A 35 -1.94 -9.58 -8.61
C ARG A 35 -1.32 -8.22 -8.96
N LEU A 36 -1.95 -7.15 -8.56
CA LEU A 36 -1.53 -5.77 -8.65
C LEU A 36 -1.92 -5.10 -7.34
N ASP A 37 -0.99 -4.38 -6.72
CA ASP A 37 -1.22 -3.76 -5.41
C ASP A 37 -1.65 -2.29 -5.55
N ILE A 38 -1.10 -1.59 -6.55
CA ILE A 38 -1.32 -0.15 -6.75
C ILE A 38 -1.73 0.12 -8.20
N LEU A 39 -2.87 0.79 -8.35
CA LEU A 39 -3.34 1.30 -9.63
C LEU A 39 -3.26 2.82 -9.63
N VAL A 40 -2.46 3.39 -10.53
CA VAL A 40 -2.38 4.83 -10.76
C VAL A 40 -3.26 5.19 -11.95
N ALA A 41 -4.34 5.92 -11.72
CA ALA A 41 -5.31 6.22 -12.76
C ALA A 41 -5.61 7.71 -12.86
N THR A 42 -5.90 8.19 -14.05
CA THR A 42 -6.52 9.50 -14.26
C THR A 42 -8.02 9.44 -13.98
N ASP A 43 -8.64 10.57 -13.70
CA ASP A 43 -10.09 10.63 -13.44
C ASP A 43 -10.94 10.02 -14.57
N VAL A 44 -10.55 10.29 -15.82
CA VAL A 44 -11.24 9.77 -17.00
C VAL A 44 -11.13 8.25 -17.08
N ALA A 45 -9.93 7.72 -16.86
CA ALA A 45 -9.68 6.29 -16.90
C ALA A 45 -10.29 5.55 -15.70
N ALA A 46 -10.42 6.21 -14.56
CA ALA A 46 -11.03 5.64 -13.36
C ALA A 46 -12.57 5.61 -13.40
N ARG A 47 -13.21 6.36 -14.31
CA ARG A 47 -14.67 6.37 -14.45
C ARG A 47 -15.17 5.00 -14.93
N GLY A 48 -16.25 4.53 -14.31
CA GLY A 48 -16.86 3.25 -14.65
C GLY A 48 -16.12 2.02 -14.16
N LEU A 49 -14.98 2.18 -13.48
CA LEU A 49 -14.31 1.06 -12.86
C LEU A 49 -15.06 0.63 -11.61
N ASP A 50 -15.57 -0.60 -11.66
CA ASP A 50 -16.12 -1.25 -10.49
C ASP A 50 -14.97 -1.93 -9.70
N LEU A 51 -14.49 -1.21 -8.70
CA LEU A 51 -13.39 -1.65 -7.84
C LEU A 51 -13.93 -1.82 -6.42
N GLU A 52 -14.48 -2.97 -6.14
CA GLU A 52 -15.15 -3.25 -4.87
C GLU A 52 -14.17 -3.48 -3.68
N ARG A 53 -12.87 -3.56 -3.94
CA ARG A 53 -11.88 -4.01 -2.94
C ARG A 53 -10.80 -2.98 -2.59
N LEU A 54 -10.96 -1.73 -2.94
CA LEU A 54 -9.97 -0.73 -2.57
C LEU A 54 -10.04 -0.44 -1.07
N SER A 55 -8.96 -0.71 -0.36
CA SER A 55 -8.80 -0.34 1.05
C SER A 55 -8.37 1.11 1.22
N LEU A 56 -7.68 1.66 0.22
CA LEU A 56 -7.11 3.00 0.23
C LEU A 56 -7.29 3.69 -1.12
N VAL A 57 -7.68 4.96 -1.09
CA VAL A 57 -7.62 5.88 -2.23
C VAL A 57 -6.64 7.00 -1.91
N VAL A 58 -5.69 7.24 -2.79
CA VAL A 58 -4.74 8.34 -2.67
C VAL A 58 -5.02 9.36 -3.77
N ASN A 59 -5.40 10.59 -3.38
CA ASN A 59 -5.47 11.72 -4.29
C ASN A 59 -4.08 12.36 -4.35
N TYR A 60 -3.32 12.04 -5.39
CA TYR A 60 -1.98 12.60 -5.61
C TYR A 60 -2.08 14.09 -5.97
N ASP A 61 -3.01 14.42 -6.88
CA ASP A 61 -3.36 15.80 -7.20
C ASP A 61 -4.73 16.13 -6.57
N ILE A 62 -4.82 17.26 -5.90
CA ILE A 62 -6.09 17.73 -5.35
C ILE A 62 -7.05 18.10 -6.49
N PRO A 63 -8.29 17.58 -6.50
CA PRO A 63 -9.24 17.95 -7.53
C PRO A 63 -9.72 19.40 -7.33
N THR A 64 -9.87 20.13 -8.42
CA THR A 64 -10.37 21.50 -8.42
C THR A 64 -11.87 21.58 -8.11
N ASP A 65 -12.60 20.49 -8.46
CA ASP A 65 -14.03 20.35 -8.16
C ASP A 65 -14.25 19.41 -6.97
N PRO A 66 -14.91 19.89 -5.90
CA PRO A 66 -15.20 19.07 -4.71
C PRO A 66 -16.01 17.80 -4.99
N ALA A 67 -16.91 17.81 -6.01
CA ALA A 67 -17.67 16.61 -6.36
C ALA A 67 -16.76 15.51 -6.90
N SER A 68 -15.72 15.86 -7.63
CA SER A 68 -14.69 14.93 -8.09
C SER A 68 -13.97 14.25 -6.92
N TYR A 69 -13.66 14.98 -5.84
CA TYR A 69 -13.12 14.38 -4.63
C TYR A 69 -14.04 13.28 -4.06
N VAL A 70 -15.34 13.59 -3.93
CA VAL A 70 -16.31 12.62 -3.42
C VAL A 70 -16.39 11.38 -4.31
N HIS A 71 -16.36 11.56 -5.62
CA HIS A 71 -16.36 10.46 -6.57
C HIS A 71 -15.10 9.60 -6.48
N ARG A 72 -13.91 10.21 -6.26
CA ARG A 72 -12.66 9.48 -6.10
C ARG A 72 -12.67 8.66 -4.82
N ILE A 73 -12.99 9.26 -3.67
CA ILE A 73 -13.00 8.53 -2.39
C ILE A 73 -14.13 7.50 -2.32
N GLY A 74 -15.22 7.68 -3.08
CA GLY A 74 -16.27 6.69 -3.23
C GLY A 74 -15.84 5.38 -3.92
N ARG A 75 -14.54 5.19 -4.21
CA ARG A 75 -13.96 3.91 -4.66
C ARG A 75 -13.50 3.02 -3.50
N THR A 76 -13.46 3.54 -2.28
CA THR A 76 -13.18 2.77 -1.05
C THR A 76 -14.37 2.84 -0.07
N GLY A 77 -14.37 2.05 0.97
CA GLY A 77 -15.42 2.05 1.99
C GLY A 77 -16.78 1.56 1.50
N ARG A 78 -16.84 0.68 0.50
CA ARG A 78 -18.08 0.14 -0.05
C ARG A 78 -18.55 -1.11 0.66
N ALA A 79 -19.86 -1.36 0.57
CA ALA A 79 -20.50 -2.58 1.12
C ALA A 79 -20.25 -2.78 2.63
N GLY A 80 -20.29 -1.68 3.42
CA GLY A 80 -20.11 -1.74 4.86
C GLY A 80 -18.68 -1.98 5.34
N ARG A 81 -17.70 -1.92 4.45
CA ARG A 81 -16.27 -2.03 4.81
C ARG A 81 -15.69 -0.66 5.13
N GLU A 82 -14.72 -0.65 6.04
CA GLU A 82 -13.92 0.54 6.29
C GLU A 82 -13.05 0.86 5.07
N GLY A 83 -12.96 2.16 4.73
CA GLY A 83 -12.14 2.67 3.66
C GLY A 83 -11.31 3.87 4.13
N ARG A 84 -10.12 4.01 3.58
CA ARG A 84 -9.24 5.13 3.89
C ARG A 84 -9.03 5.98 2.64
N ALA A 85 -8.97 7.30 2.83
CA ALA A 85 -8.64 8.24 1.77
C ALA A 85 -7.53 9.18 2.24
N LEU A 86 -6.51 9.35 1.41
CA LEU A 86 -5.45 10.33 1.61
C LEU A 86 -5.54 11.39 0.51
N LEU A 87 -5.18 12.61 0.87
CA LEU A 87 -5.15 13.75 -0.05
C LEU A 87 -3.85 14.50 0.16
N PHE A 88 -3.02 14.61 -0.87
CA PHE A 88 -1.88 15.51 -0.86
C PHE A 88 -2.35 16.94 -1.17
N VAL A 89 -1.87 17.91 -0.38
CA VAL A 89 -2.27 19.30 -0.50
C VAL A 89 -1.03 20.18 -0.39
N GLU A 90 -0.73 20.94 -1.44
CA GLU A 90 0.31 21.95 -1.36
C GLU A 90 -0.20 23.20 -0.62
N PRO A 91 0.70 24.03 -0.02
CA PRO A 91 0.28 25.24 0.67
C PRO A 91 -0.60 26.18 -0.17
N ARG A 92 -0.33 26.27 -1.47
CA ARG A 92 -1.11 27.07 -2.43
C ARG A 92 -2.51 26.54 -2.71
N GLU A 93 -2.75 25.26 -2.40
CA GLU A 93 -4.00 24.54 -2.70
C GLU A 93 -4.97 24.48 -1.49
N ARG A 94 -4.60 25.10 -0.37
CA ARG A 94 -5.43 25.10 0.85
C ARG A 94 -6.85 25.64 0.62
N HIS A 95 -7.05 26.50 -0.36
CA HIS A 95 -8.38 26.99 -0.71
C HIS A 95 -9.27 25.88 -1.32
N LEU A 96 -8.68 24.96 -2.10
CA LEU A 96 -9.38 23.79 -2.64
C LEU A 96 -9.74 22.80 -1.53
N LEU A 97 -8.81 22.57 -0.59
CA LEU A 97 -9.09 21.74 0.60
C LEU A 97 -10.30 22.28 1.36
N LYS A 98 -10.32 23.59 1.64
CA LYS A 98 -11.46 24.22 2.32
C LYS A 98 -12.77 24.08 1.56
N ALA A 99 -12.74 24.14 0.22
CA ALA A 99 -13.94 23.91 -0.62
C ALA A 99 -14.43 22.47 -0.50
N ILE A 100 -13.52 21.50 -0.51
CA ILE A 100 -13.83 20.08 -0.30
C ILE A 100 -14.45 19.88 1.08
N GLU A 101 -13.83 20.35 2.16
CA GLU A 101 -14.33 20.20 3.54
C GLU A 101 -15.73 20.78 3.72
N ARG A 102 -16.02 21.94 3.11
CA ARG A 102 -17.37 22.52 3.11
C ARG A 102 -18.38 21.62 2.43
N THR A 103 -18.01 21.00 1.30
CA THR A 103 -18.89 20.14 0.52
C THR A 103 -19.20 18.85 1.27
N ILE A 104 -18.19 18.22 1.86
CA ILE A 104 -18.37 16.98 2.65
C ILE A 104 -18.86 17.25 4.06
N ARG A 105 -18.94 18.52 4.49
CA ARG A 105 -19.34 18.98 5.83
C ARG A 105 -18.51 18.35 6.95
N ARG A 106 -17.24 18.10 6.69
CA ARG A 106 -16.31 17.48 7.63
C ARG A 106 -14.90 18.02 7.39
N SER A 107 -14.18 18.26 8.47
CA SER A 107 -12.75 18.57 8.40
C SER A 107 -11.95 17.33 8.04
N ILE A 108 -10.92 17.49 7.21
CA ILE A 108 -9.96 16.44 6.87
C ILE A 108 -8.74 16.66 7.77
N PRO A 109 -8.46 15.74 8.71
CA PRO A 109 -7.34 15.91 9.61
C PRO A 109 -6.02 15.82 8.84
N GLU A 110 -5.07 16.67 9.24
CA GLU A 110 -3.71 16.60 8.71
C GLU A 110 -3.02 15.35 9.24
N LEU A 111 -2.37 14.62 8.34
CA LEU A 111 -1.56 13.45 8.67
C LEU A 111 -0.09 13.82 8.54
N ALA A 112 0.67 13.64 9.61
CA ALA A 112 2.12 13.78 9.54
C ALA A 112 2.71 12.72 8.61
N VAL A 113 3.59 13.14 7.70
CA VAL A 113 4.32 12.21 6.84
C VAL A 113 5.27 11.40 7.72
N PRO A 114 5.21 10.05 7.69
CA PRO A 114 6.11 9.23 8.49
C PRO A 114 7.57 9.53 8.16
N THR A 115 8.40 9.66 9.18
CA THR A 115 9.85 9.79 9.02
C THR A 115 10.47 8.42 8.67
N ALA A 116 11.75 8.43 8.23
CA ALA A 116 12.49 7.19 8.00
C ALA A 116 12.60 6.34 9.29
N ALA A 117 12.69 7.00 10.46
CA ALA A 117 12.71 6.32 11.75
C ALA A 117 11.36 5.64 12.05
N ASP A 118 10.22 6.30 11.78
CA ASP A 118 8.89 5.73 11.97
C ASP A 118 8.68 4.51 11.07
N LEU A 119 9.14 4.60 9.81
CA LEU A 119 9.07 3.48 8.87
C LEU A 119 9.90 2.30 9.33
N SER A 120 11.11 2.56 9.84
CA SER A 120 12.00 1.52 10.38
C SER A 120 11.39 0.86 11.63
N ALA A 121 10.86 1.66 12.55
CA ALA A 121 10.18 1.16 13.74
C ALA A 121 8.99 0.25 13.38
N HIS A 122 8.16 0.69 12.44
CA HIS A 122 7.00 -0.08 11.99
C HIS A 122 7.40 -1.38 11.28
N ARG A 123 8.48 -1.38 10.49
CA ARG A 123 9.01 -2.60 9.88
C ARG A 123 9.47 -3.61 10.94
N ILE A 124 10.21 -3.13 11.96
CA ILE A 124 10.66 -3.98 13.07
C ILE A 124 9.46 -4.57 13.81
N GLU A 125 8.47 -3.75 14.14
CA GLU A 125 7.24 -4.20 14.82
C GLU A 125 6.52 -5.30 14.02
N ARG A 126 6.28 -5.08 12.73
CA ARG A 126 5.65 -6.07 11.85
C ARG A 126 6.45 -7.36 11.76
N PHE A 127 7.77 -7.25 11.63
CA PHE A 127 8.65 -8.41 11.56
C PHE A 127 8.62 -9.19 12.87
N THR A 128 8.70 -8.48 14.00
CA THR A 128 8.61 -9.10 15.35
C THR A 128 7.28 -9.85 15.52
N ALA A 129 6.17 -9.23 15.15
CA ALA A 129 4.85 -9.86 15.21
C ALA A 129 4.76 -11.11 14.32
N MET A 130 5.34 -11.05 13.11
CA MET A 130 5.39 -12.20 12.20
C MET A 130 6.21 -13.35 12.80
N VAL A 131 7.40 -13.08 13.32
CA VAL A 131 8.26 -14.09 13.96
C VAL A 131 7.56 -14.71 15.16
N THR A 132 6.98 -13.88 16.04
CA THR A 132 6.26 -14.36 17.24
C THR A 132 5.09 -15.28 16.86
N ARG A 133 4.33 -14.91 15.84
CA ARG A 133 3.23 -15.74 15.35
C ARG A 133 3.73 -17.05 14.77
N THR A 134 4.78 -17.03 13.95
CA THR A 134 5.38 -18.22 13.37
C THR A 134 5.89 -19.19 14.44
N LEU A 135 6.51 -18.67 15.49
CA LEU A 135 6.98 -19.49 16.64
C LEU A 135 5.81 -20.14 17.40
N ALA A 136 4.64 -19.50 17.42
CA ALA A 136 3.47 -20.02 18.13
C ALA A 136 2.65 -21.04 17.31
N GLU A 137 2.61 -20.88 15.99
CA GLU A 137 1.65 -21.59 15.11
C GLU A 137 2.30 -22.64 14.20
N ALA A 138 3.60 -22.52 13.88
CA ALA A 138 4.24 -23.40 12.91
C ALA A 138 5.01 -24.56 13.56
N ASP A 139 5.02 -25.71 12.88
CA ASP A 139 5.95 -26.79 13.19
C ASP A 139 7.36 -26.43 12.67
N LEU A 140 8.29 -26.19 13.57
CA LEU A 140 9.64 -25.73 13.26
C LEU A 140 10.72 -26.81 13.44
N ASP A 141 10.38 -28.06 13.74
CA ASP A 141 11.33 -29.13 14.02
C ASP A 141 12.33 -29.37 12.90
N PHE A 142 11.88 -29.34 11.65
CA PHE A 142 12.77 -29.43 10.50
C PHE A 142 13.73 -28.25 10.44
N PHE A 143 13.25 -27.04 10.64
CA PHE A 143 14.04 -25.82 10.54
C PHE A 143 15.05 -25.70 11.67
N TYR A 144 14.74 -26.14 12.90
CA TYR A 144 15.70 -26.23 13.99
C TYR A 144 16.87 -27.15 13.63
N ARG A 145 16.62 -28.31 13.00
CA ARG A 145 17.68 -29.20 12.54
C ARG A 145 18.57 -28.56 11.46
N VAL A 146 17.96 -27.81 10.53
CA VAL A 146 18.71 -27.08 9.49
C VAL A 146 19.62 -26.02 10.12
N VAL A 147 19.08 -25.19 11.02
CA VAL A 147 19.85 -24.14 11.72
C VAL A 147 20.98 -24.76 12.54
N ALA A 148 20.73 -25.84 13.29
CA ALA A 148 21.75 -26.53 14.07
C ALA A 148 22.86 -27.14 13.18
N ARG A 149 22.54 -27.59 12.00
CA ARG A 149 23.50 -28.06 11.00
C ARG A 149 24.38 -26.91 10.49
N ILE A 150 23.78 -25.78 10.08
CA ILE A 150 24.51 -24.59 9.62
C ILE A 150 25.45 -24.07 10.71
N ALA A 151 24.97 -23.98 11.96
CA ALA A 151 25.77 -23.54 13.09
C ALA A 151 27.01 -24.41 13.30
N ARG A 152 26.86 -25.74 13.23
CA ARG A 152 27.93 -26.71 13.43
C ARG A 152 28.94 -26.72 12.29
N GLU A 153 28.46 -26.77 11.02
CA GLU A 153 29.34 -26.87 9.85
C GLU A 153 30.08 -25.56 9.58
N GLY A 154 29.45 -24.39 9.90
CA GLY A 154 30.03 -23.07 9.69
C GLY A 154 30.72 -22.49 10.93
N GLU A 155 30.73 -23.17 12.07
CA GLU A 155 31.20 -22.64 13.37
C GLU A 155 30.56 -21.27 13.70
N LEU A 156 29.24 -21.12 13.36
CA LEU A 156 28.50 -19.86 13.49
C LEU A 156 27.62 -19.85 14.73
N ASP A 157 27.48 -18.65 15.35
CA ASP A 157 26.51 -18.45 16.42
C ASP A 157 25.07 -18.42 15.83
N ALA A 158 24.11 -18.92 16.60
CA ALA A 158 22.69 -18.88 16.23
C ALA A 158 22.17 -17.46 16.04
N MET A 159 22.72 -16.47 16.76
CA MET A 159 22.37 -15.06 16.60
C MET A 159 22.83 -14.51 15.24
N ASP A 160 24.03 -14.89 14.78
CA ASP A 160 24.52 -14.46 13.46
C ASP A 160 23.70 -15.07 12.33
N ILE A 161 23.31 -16.34 12.47
CA ILE A 161 22.40 -17.01 11.53
C ILE A 161 21.04 -16.30 11.51
N ALA A 162 20.48 -15.99 12.68
CA ALA A 162 19.21 -15.27 12.79
C ALA A 162 19.29 -13.87 12.16
N ALA A 163 20.41 -13.14 12.39
CA ALA A 163 20.64 -11.83 11.79
C ALA A 163 20.71 -11.92 10.24
N ALA A 164 21.42 -12.90 9.70
CA ALA A 164 21.52 -13.13 8.26
C ALA A 164 20.16 -13.47 7.64
N LEU A 165 19.37 -14.34 8.27
CA LEU A 165 18.02 -14.70 7.82
C LEU A 165 17.08 -13.50 7.90
N THR A 166 17.17 -12.67 8.95
CA THR A 166 16.41 -11.43 9.09
C THR A 166 16.73 -10.46 7.97
N TYR A 167 18.00 -10.33 7.59
CA TYR A 167 18.43 -9.48 6.48
C TYR A 167 17.84 -9.94 5.15
N GLN A 168 17.77 -11.25 4.89
CA GLN A 168 17.20 -11.80 3.65
C GLN A 168 15.66 -11.72 3.60
N ALA A 169 15.00 -11.62 4.75
CA ALA A 169 13.54 -11.56 4.85
C ALA A 169 12.95 -10.15 4.72
N GLN A 170 13.82 -9.12 4.59
CA GLN A 170 13.42 -7.73 4.36
C GLN A 170 13.27 -7.46 2.86
#